data_96e25c88f76a38c9ffe467815f4e6294
#
_entry.id   96e25c88f76a38c9ffe467815f4e6294
#
_cell.length_a   1.000
_cell.length_b   1.000
_cell.length_c   1.000
_cell.angle_alpha   90.00
_cell.angle_beta   90.00
_cell.angle_gamma   90.00
#
_symmetry.space_group_name_H-M   'P 1'
#
loop_
_entity.id
_entity.type
_entity.pdbx_description
1 polymer ?
#
loop_
_entity_poly.entity_id
_entity_poly.type
_entity_poly.pdbx_seq_one_letter_code
_entity_poly.pdbx_strand_id
1 'polypeptide(L)'
;MTNVGTVRTAFVSGASRGIGLACARALAETGVHVVLAARDAAKLEQASSEIPNSTWVTIDLSSADSIKEAFAKAGKIDILVNNAAVTKDGLALRMKKDDWDSVISTNLTGAFLATQQVLQGMMKSRWGRIINISSVVGEAGNPGQANYVASKAGLIGLTKSLAQEMASRNITVNAVAPGFIETDMTAVLSQEVKDNIIGHIPLKRFGRAEDVAAAVRFLASEDAGYITGAVLNVNGGMYM
;
A
#
# COMPACT_ATOMS: atom_id res chain seq x y z
N MET A 1 -29.56 -16.74 12.69
CA MET A 1 -28.86 -17.56 11.70
C MET A 1 -27.55 -16.84 11.42
N THR A 2 -26.46 -17.27 12.03
CA THR A 2 -25.12 -16.72 11.80
C THR A 2 -24.73 -17.05 10.36
N ASN A 3 -24.71 -16.02 9.54
CA ASN A 3 -24.20 -16.09 8.18
C ASN A 3 -22.74 -16.54 8.29
N VAL A 4 -22.42 -17.77 7.90
CA VAL A 4 -21.06 -18.24 7.75
C VAL A 4 -20.50 -17.52 6.50
N GLY A 5 -20.16 -16.26 6.72
CA GLY A 5 -19.60 -15.41 5.67
C GLY A 5 -18.33 -16.09 5.13
N THR A 6 -18.25 -16.24 3.82
CA THR A 6 -17.01 -16.62 3.13
C THR A 6 -15.86 -15.80 3.64
N VAL A 7 -14.83 -16.44 4.20
CA VAL A 7 -13.60 -15.78 4.65
C VAL A 7 -13.03 -14.99 3.46
N ARG A 8 -12.85 -13.69 3.64
CA ARG A 8 -12.26 -12.83 2.62
C ARG A 8 -10.75 -13.01 2.58
N THR A 9 -10.18 -12.78 1.41
CA THR A 9 -8.74 -12.86 1.21
C THR A 9 -8.17 -11.48 0.86
N ALA A 10 -7.16 -11.05 1.61
CA ALA A 10 -6.39 -9.85 1.36
C ALA A 10 -5.04 -10.19 0.72
N PHE A 11 -4.61 -9.40 -0.24
CA PHE A 11 -3.26 -9.44 -0.80
C PHE A 11 -2.54 -8.15 -0.43
N VAL A 12 -1.38 -8.27 0.24
CA VAL A 12 -0.60 -7.12 0.70
C VAL A 12 0.78 -7.15 0.06
N SER A 13 1.06 -6.20 -0.84
CA SER A 13 2.37 -6.07 -1.45
C SER A 13 3.35 -5.34 -0.53
N GLY A 14 4.64 -5.75 -0.55
CA GLY A 14 5.66 -5.21 0.36
C GLY A 14 5.47 -5.64 1.81
N ALA A 15 4.85 -6.80 2.05
CA ALA A 15 4.46 -7.28 3.38
C ALA A 15 5.59 -7.93 4.19
N SER A 16 6.82 -7.95 3.70
CA SER A 16 7.95 -8.57 4.42
C SER A 16 8.48 -7.73 5.59
N ARG A 17 8.08 -6.45 5.72
CA ARG A 17 8.49 -5.53 6.79
C ARG A 17 7.65 -4.25 6.82
N GLY A 18 7.87 -3.42 7.84
CA GLY A 18 7.34 -2.05 7.95
C GLY A 18 5.83 -1.96 7.81
N ILE A 19 5.35 -0.96 7.07
CA ILE A 19 3.92 -0.68 6.91
C ILE A 19 3.16 -1.88 6.33
N GLY A 20 3.72 -2.55 5.31
CA GLY A 20 3.05 -3.70 4.69
C GLY A 20 2.85 -4.86 5.67
N LEU A 21 3.85 -5.17 6.50
CA LEU A 21 3.75 -6.20 7.53
C LEU A 21 2.72 -5.82 8.60
N ALA A 22 2.71 -4.57 9.06
CA ALA A 22 1.72 -4.08 10.02
C ALA A 22 0.29 -4.16 9.45
N CYS A 23 0.11 -3.79 8.16
CA CYS A 23 -1.18 -3.94 7.47
C CYS A 23 -1.62 -5.41 7.39
N ALA A 24 -0.69 -6.33 7.08
CA ALA A 24 -0.98 -7.75 7.03
C ALA A 24 -1.46 -8.28 8.39
N ARG A 25 -0.77 -7.93 9.48
CA ARG A 25 -1.17 -8.29 10.86
C ARG A 25 -2.55 -7.74 11.21
N ALA A 26 -2.77 -6.44 10.98
CA ALA A 26 -4.04 -5.78 11.31
C ALA A 26 -5.23 -6.34 10.53
N LEU A 27 -5.03 -6.79 9.29
CA LEU A 27 -6.07 -7.46 8.50
C LEU A 27 -6.33 -8.89 9.00
N ALA A 28 -5.28 -9.65 9.31
CA ALA A 28 -5.42 -11.01 9.84
C ALA A 28 -6.20 -11.06 11.17
N GLU A 29 -5.99 -10.07 12.05
CA GLU A 29 -6.74 -9.90 13.32
C GLU A 29 -8.25 -9.77 13.12
N THR A 30 -8.72 -9.39 11.94
CA THR A 30 -10.16 -9.33 11.60
C THR A 30 -10.72 -10.64 11.09
N GLY A 31 -9.93 -11.71 11.04
CA GLY A 31 -10.30 -13.01 10.50
C GLY A 31 -10.17 -13.13 8.97
N VAL A 32 -9.62 -12.12 8.30
CA VAL A 32 -9.31 -12.15 6.87
C VAL A 32 -8.11 -13.08 6.64
N HIS A 33 -8.16 -13.92 5.60
CA HIS A 33 -6.97 -14.64 5.13
C HIS A 33 -6.03 -13.67 4.43
N VAL A 34 -4.74 -13.65 4.78
CA VAL A 34 -3.78 -12.67 4.24
C VAL A 34 -2.71 -13.35 3.42
N VAL A 35 -2.57 -12.94 2.16
CA VAL A 35 -1.45 -13.30 1.29
C VAL A 35 -0.39 -12.21 1.39
N LEU A 36 0.74 -12.52 2.03
CA LEU A 36 1.90 -11.64 2.11
C LEU A 36 2.69 -11.74 0.82
N ALA A 37 3.01 -10.59 0.20
CA ALA A 37 3.72 -10.58 -1.07
C ALA A 37 4.93 -9.63 -1.03
N ALA A 38 6.11 -10.12 -1.41
CA ALA A 38 7.35 -9.36 -1.54
C ALA A 38 8.39 -10.15 -2.36
N ARG A 39 9.60 -9.60 -2.52
CA ARG A 39 10.67 -10.30 -3.24
C ARG A 39 11.45 -11.30 -2.38
N ASP A 40 11.55 -11.05 -1.08
CA ASP A 40 12.38 -11.81 -0.13
C ASP A 40 11.54 -12.94 0.47
N ALA A 41 11.74 -14.16 -0.05
CA ALA A 41 11.00 -15.35 0.36
C ALA A 41 11.24 -15.70 1.85
N ALA A 42 12.48 -15.60 2.32
CA ALA A 42 12.82 -15.96 3.70
C ALA A 42 12.11 -15.04 4.73
N LYS A 43 12.08 -13.73 4.46
CA LYS A 43 11.34 -12.79 5.31
C LYS A 43 9.83 -12.98 5.24
N LEU A 44 9.31 -13.37 4.08
CA LEU A 44 7.88 -13.67 3.93
C LEU A 44 7.48 -14.93 4.71
N GLU A 45 8.30 -15.97 4.63
CA GLU A 45 8.09 -17.22 5.38
C GLU A 45 8.10 -16.96 6.88
N GLN A 46 9.10 -16.21 7.38
CA GLN A 46 9.15 -15.80 8.77
C GLN A 46 7.90 -15.00 9.17
N ALA A 47 7.55 -13.97 8.42
CA ALA A 47 6.38 -13.13 8.70
C ALA A 47 5.08 -13.93 8.70
N SER A 48 4.92 -14.86 7.76
CA SER A 48 3.74 -15.71 7.67
C SER A 48 3.65 -16.70 8.84
N SER A 49 4.77 -17.19 9.35
CA SER A 49 4.77 -18.05 10.55
C SER A 49 4.28 -17.36 11.82
N GLU A 50 4.39 -16.03 11.88
CA GLU A 50 3.96 -15.20 13.01
C GLU A 50 2.51 -14.68 12.86
N ILE A 51 1.92 -14.74 11.67
CA ILE A 51 0.59 -14.21 11.38
C ILE A 51 -0.39 -15.37 11.16
N PRO A 52 -1.35 -15.58 12.07
CA PRO A 52 -2.36 -16.60 11.89
C PRO A 52 -3.18 -16.37 10.60
N ASN A 53 -3.62 -17.44 9.96
CA ASN A 53 -4.45 -17.39 8.75
C ASN A 53 -3.79 -16.61 7.60
N SER A 54 -2.49 -16.84 7.39
CA SER A 54 -1.74 -16.22 6.30
C SER A 54 -1.03 -17.24 5.43
N THR A 55 -0.76 -16.82 4.20
CA THR A 55 0.13 -17.48 3.24
C THR A 55 1.04 -16.43 2.61
N TRP A 56 2.01 -16.85 1.81
CA TRP A 56 2.88 -15.90 1.14
C TRP A 56 3.21 -16.30 -0.30
N VAL A 57 3.56 -15.30 -1.12
CA VAL A 57 4.03 -15.46 -2.48
C VAL A 57 5.16 -14.48 -2.78
N THR A 58 6.14 -14.89 -3.58
CA THR A 58 7.13 -13.95 -4.11
C THR A 58 6.54 -13.14 -5.26
N ILE A 59 6.86 -11.85 -5.32
CA ILE A 59 6.44 -10.95 -6.40
C ILE A 59 7.49 -9.89 -6.67
N ASP A 60 7.77 -9.64 -7.94
CA ASP A 60 8.47 -8.45 -8.41
C ASP A 60 7.49 -7.55 -9.17
N LEU A 61 7.16 -6.39 -8.60
CA LEU A 61 6.21 -5.45 -9.20
C LEU A 61 6.77 -4.72 -10.44
N SER A 62 8.04 -4.85 -10.74
CA SER A 62 8.61 -4.34 -11.99
C SER A 62 8.41 -5.31 -13.18
N SER A 63 7.92 -6.53 -12.93
CA SER A 63 7.71 -7.59 -13.92
C SER A 63 6.24 -7.98 -14.03
N ALA A 64 5.64 -7.75 -15.20
CA ALA A 64 4.24 -8.12 -15.47
C ALA A 64 4.01 -9.65 -15.33
N ASP A 65 4.97 -10.46 -15.75
CA ASP A 65 4.87 -11.92 -15.63
C ASP A 65 4.91 -12.35 -14.16
N SER A 66 5.82 -11.78 -13.36
CA SER A 66 5.88 -12.05 -11.92
C SER A 66 4.59 -11.68 -11.20
N ILE A 67 3.98 -10.54 -11.58
CA ILE A 67 2.67 -10.12 -11.04
C ILE A 67 1.61 -11.16 -11.38
N LYS A 68 1.50 -11.54 -12.65
CA LYS A 68 0.51 -12.53 -13.11
C LYS A 68 0.66 -13.88 -12.39
N GLU A 69 1.87 -14.38 -12.26
CA GLU A 69 2.16 -15.63 -11.56
C GLU A 69 1.81 -15.56 -10.07
N ALA A 70 2.17 -14.46 -9.40
CA ALA A 70 1.88 -14.27 -7.98
C ALA A 70 0.35 -14.27 -7.71
N PHE A 71 -0.43 -13.56 -8.52
CA PHE A 71 -1.88 -13.52 -8.37
C PHE A 71 -2.54 -14.86 -8.77
N ALA A 72 -2.00 -15.58 -9.75
CA ALA A 72 -2.47 -16.94 -10.07
C ALA A 72 -2.29 -17.92 -8.89
N LYS A 73 -1.18 -17.80 -8.15
CA LYS A 73 -0.92 -18.59 -6.93
C LYS A 73 -1.79 -18.15 -5.76
N ALA A 74 -2.03 -16.84 -5.61
CA ALA A 74 -2.82 -16.29 -4.53
C ALA A 74 -4.33 -16.57 -4.67
N GLY A 75 -4.82 -16.82 -5.87
CA GLY A 75 -6.22 -17.14 -6.13
C GLY A 75 -7.14 -15.91 -6.05
N LYS A 76 -8.36 -16.12 -5.51
CA LYS A 76 -9.35 -15.04 -5.40
C LYS A 76 -8.94 -14.03 -4.33
N ILE A 77 -8.90 -12.76 -4.71
CA ILE A 77 -8.57 -11.65 -3.81
C ILE A 77 -9.79 -10.72 -3.68
N ASP A 78 -10.15 -10.42 -2.44
CA ASP A 78 -11.27 -9.53 -2.10
C ASP A 78 -10.75 -8.15 -1.63
N ILE A 79 -9.54 -8.09 -1.04
CA ILE A 79 -8.90 -6.87 -0.55
C ILE A 79 -7.49 -6.79 -1.14
N LEU A 80 -7.16 -5.68 -1.81
CA LEU A 80 -5.83 -5.42 -2.34
C LEU A 80 -5.19 -4.23 -1.64
N VAL A 81 -4.00 -4.42 -1.06
CA VAL A 81 -3.19 -3.34 -0.49
C VAL A 81 -1.92 -3.17 -1.34
N ASN A 82 -1.90 -2.13 -2.18
CA ASN A 82 -0.75 -1.72 -2.97
C ASN A 82 0.18 -0.88 -2.08
N ASN A 83 1.10 -1.54 -1.37
CA ASN A 83 2.02 -0.89 -0.43
C ASN A 83 3.47 -0.90 -0.90
N ALA A 84 3.91 -1.92 -1.63
CA ALA A 84 5.31 -2.02 -2.05
C ALA A 84 5.76 -0.78 -2.83
N ALA A 85 6.91 -0.25 -2.47
CA ALA A 85 7.51 0.89 -3.15
C ALA A 85 9.03 0.88 -3.01
N VAL A 86 9.69 1.54 -3.95
CA VAL A 86 11.13 1.83 -3.94
C VAL A 86 11.34 3.34 -4.08
N THR A 87 12.48 3.83 -3.60
CA THR A 87 12.96 5.21 -3.80
C THR A 87 14.30 5.18 -4.53
N LYS A 88 14.55 6.21 -5.34
CA LYS A 88 15.82 6.48 -6.00
C LYS A 88 15.98 7.98 -6.03
N ASP A 89 16.40 8.54 -4.88
CA ASP A 89 16.42 9.97 -4.64
C ASP A 89 17.60 10.63 -5.38
N GLY A 90 17.36 11.82 -5.91
CA GLY A 90 18.32 12.64 -6.62
C GLY A 90 17.69 13.90 -7.18
N LEU A 91 18.49 14.97 -7.28
CA LEU A 91 18.01 16.23 -7.89
C LEU A 91 17.57 15.98 -9.35
N ALA A 92 16.47 16.57 -9.78
CA ALA A 92 15.87 16.38 -11.10
C ALA A 92 16.89 16.59 -12.24
N LEU A 93 17.78 17.59 -12.12
CA LEU A 93 18.84 17.87 -13.10
C LEU A 93 19.82 16.70 -13.31
N ARG A 94 20.01 15.84 -12.29
CA ARG A 94 20.97 14.72 -12.30
C ARG A 94 20.29 13.36 -12.26
N MET A 95 18.97 13.30 -12.20
CA MET A 95 18.22 12.06 -12.12
C MET A 95 18.38 11.26 -13.40
N LYS A 96 18.86 10.02 -13.29
CA LYS A 96 19.00 9.14 -14.43
C LYS A 96 17.64 8.58 -14.85
N LYS A 97 17.49 8.32 -16.16
CA LYS A 97 16.27 7.72 -16.69
C LYS A 97 15.98 6.36 -16.05
N ASP A 98 16.99 5.55 -15.79
CA ASP A 98 16.84 4.24 -15.15
C ASP A 98 16.33 4.34 -13.71
N ASP A 99 16.74 5.37 -12.94
CA ASP A 99 16.24 5.62 -11.60
C ASP A 99 14.78 6.09 -11.63
N TRP A 100 14.43 6.93 -12.61
CA TRP A 100 13.05 7.33 -12.87
C TRP A 100 12.19 6.10 -13.24
N ASP A 101 12.57 5.35 -14.25
CA ASP A 101 11.82 4.20 -14.76
C ASP A 101 11.63 3.12 -13.69
N SER A 102 12.68 2.84 -12.90
CA SER A 102 12.60 1.86 -11.80
C SER A 102 11.54 2.23 -10.77
N VAL A 103 11.45 3.51 -10.38
CA VAL A 103 10.48 3.99 -9.40
C VAL A 103 9.07 3.99 -9.99
N ILE A 104 8.87 4.51 -11.18
CA ILE A 104 7.55 4.53 -11.85
C ILE A 104 7.07 3.10 -12.13
N SER A 105 7.94 2.24 -12.65
CA SER A 105 7.59 0.85 -12.95
C SER A 105 7.13 0.10 -11.71
N THR A 106 7.87 0.19 -10.60
CA THR A 106 7.53 -0.54 -9.38
C THR A 106 6.31 0.08 -8.67
N ASN A 107 6.35 1.40 -8.43
CA ASN A 107 5.40 2.05 -7.51
C ASN A 107 4.05 2.36 -8.14
N LEU A 108 3.99 2.64 -9.44
CA LEU A 108 2.78 3.05 -10.14
C LEU A 108 2.31 1.99 -11.13
N THR A 109 3.15 1.62 -12.08
CA THR A 109 2.77 0.62 -13.10
C THR A 109 2.50 -0.73 -12.46
N GLY A 110 3.35 -1.17 -11.52
CA GLY A 110 3.16 -2.42 -10.79
C GLY A 110 1.88 -2.45 -9.96
N ALA A 111 1.55 -1.34 -9.29
CA ALA A 111 0.29 -1.22 -8.55
C ALA A 111 -0.94 -1.26 -9.48
N PHE A 112 -0.87 -0.63 -10.65
CA PHE A 112 -1.90 -0.70 -11.67
C PHE A 112 -2.09 -2.13 -12.20
N LEU A 113 -1.00 -2.81 -12.56
CA LEU A 113 -1.04 -4.19 -13.05
C LEU A 113 -1.55 -5.17 -11.98
N ALA A 114 -1.15 -5.00 -10.72
CA ALA A 114 -1.68 -5.77 -9.59
C ALA A 114 -3.19 -5.55 -9.41
N THR A 115 -3.64 -4.30 -9.54
CA THR A 115 -5.06 -3.96 -9.49
C THR A 115 -5.84 -4.66 -10.61
N GLN A 116 -5.34 -4.68 -11.84
CA GLN A 116 -5.99 -5.37 -12.96
C GLN A 116 -6.22 -6.87 -12.67
N GLN A 117 -5.31 -7.54 -11.93
CA GLN A 117 -5.45 -8.97 -11.61
C GLN A 117 -6.68 -9.27 -10.74
N VAL A 118 -7.12 -8.32 -9.92
CA VAL A 118 -8.22 -8.54 -8.97
C VAL A 118 -9.58 -8.02 -9.44
N LEU A 119 -9.61 -7.06 -10.37
CA LEU A 119 -10.84 -6.38 -10.78
C LEU A 119 -11.91 -7.33 -11.30
N GLN A 120 -11.57 -8.29 -12.15
CA GLN A 120 -12.54 -9.22 -12.71
C GLN A 120 -13.23 -10.05 -11.61
N GLY A 121 -12.45 -10.56 -10.66
CA GLY A 121 -12.97 -11.32 -9.52
C GLY A 121 -13.87 -10.47 -8.61
N MET A 122 -13.43 -9.25 -8.27
CA MET A 122 -14.19 -8.30 -7.47
C MET A 122 -15.49 -7.87 -8.16
N MET A 123 -15.45 -7.60 -9.46
CA MET A 123 -16.65 -7.26 -10.26
C MET A 123 -17.67 -8.41 -10.29
N LYS A 124 -17.21 -9.65 -10.41
CA LYS A 124 -18.06 -10.84 -10.39
C LYS A 124 -18.72 -11.06 -9.03
N SER A 125 -17.97 -10.86 -7.94
CA SER A 125 -18.49 -10.97 -6.58
C SER A 125 -19.31 -9.75 -6.13
N ARG A 126 -19.27 -8.63 -6.88
CA ARG A 126 -19.85 -7.32 -6.54
C ARG A 126 -19.41 -6.84 -5.16
N TRP A 127 -18.16 -7.07 -4.85
CA TRP A 127 -17.50 -6.61 -3.64
C TRP A 127 -15.98 -6.56 -3.82
N GLY A 128 -15.35 -5.52 -3.34
CA GLY A 128 -13.90 -5.36 -3.32
C GLY A 128 -13.45 -4.14 -2.53
N ARG A 129 -12.22 -4.20 -2.04
CA ARG A 129 -11.53 -3.08 -1.37
C ARG A 129 -10.13 -2.96 -1.94
N ILE A 130 -9.80 -1.82 -2.51
CA ILE A 130 -8.47 -1.52 -3.04
C ILE A 130 -7.93 -0.33 -2.27
N ILE A 131 -6.78 -0.52 -1.62
CA ILE A 131 -6.12 0.50 -0.81
C ILE A 131 -4.71 0.73 -1.37
N ASN A 132 -4.46 1.94 -1.87
CA ASN A 132 -3.17 2.35 -2.39
C ASN A 132 -2.39 3.13 -1.32
N ILE A 133 -1.20 2.67 -0.94
CA ILE A 133 -0.34 3.41 -0.01
C ILE A 133 0.45 4.45 -0.81
N SER A 134 -0.05 5.68 -0.75
CA SER A 134 0.60 6.86 -1.32
C SER A 134 1.67 7.41 -0.36
N SER A 135 1.76 8.70 -0.20
CA SER A 135 2.63 9.41 0.74
C SER A 135 2.21 10.87 0.82
N VAL A 136 2.48 11.52 1.95
CA VAL A 136 2.36 12.98 2.11
C VAL A 136 3.12 13.73 1.01
N VAL A 137 4.27 13.22 0.56
CA VAL A 137 5.04 13.87 -0.51
C VAL A 137 4.37 13.75 -1.89
N GLY A 138 3.45 12.80 -2.07
CA GLY A 138 2.62 12.71 -3.28
C GLY A 138 1.62 13.86 -3.39
N GLU A 139 1.29 14.52 -2.29
CA GLU A 139 0.42 15.70 -2.22
C GLU A 139 1.23 17.01 -2.15
N ALA A 140 2.26 17.05 -1.30
CA ALA A 140 3.03 18.25 -1.02
C ALA A 140 4.24 18.46 -1.96
N GLY A 141 4.75 17.40 -2.59
CA GLY A 141 6.05 17.41 -3.24
C GLY A 141 7.21 17.28 -2.25
N ASN A 142 8.40 16.94 -2.76
CA ASN A 142 9.64 16.93 -1.98
C ASN A 142 10.86 17.10 -2.89
N PRO A 143 11.75 18.06 -2.62
CA PRO A 143 12.99 18.22 -3.39
C PRO A 143 13.83 16.94 -3.40
N GLY A 144 14.38 16.58 -4.57
CA GLY A 144 15.20 15.36 -4.73
C GLY A 144 14.43 14.06 -4.92
N GLN A 145 13.09 14.10 -4.95
CA GLN A 145 12.23 12.91 -5.08
C GLN A 145 11.25 13.01 -6.25
N ALA A 146 11.61 13.66 -7.35
CA ALA A 146 10.70 13.89 -8.47
C ALA A 146 10.02 12.60 -8.98
N ASN A 147 10.76 11.50 -9.11
CA ASN A 147 10.25 10.19 -9.51
C ASN A 147 9.29 9.58 -8.46
N TYR A 148 9.68 9.60 -7.19
CA TYR A 148 8.87 9.08 -6.10
C TYR A 148 7.58 9.88 -5.91
N VAL A 149 7.68 11.21 -5.87
CA VAL A 149 6.54 12.12 -5.82
C VAL A 149 5.59 11.87 -6.99
N ALA A 150 6.10 11.81 -8.22
CA ALA A 150 5.29 11.52 -9.41
C ALA A 150 4.57 10.17 -9.29
N SER A 151 5.25 9.13 -8.80
CA SER A 151 4.62 7.81 -8.60
C SER A 151 3.52 7.84 -7.54
N LYS A 152 3.71 8.55 -6.42
CA LYS A 152 2.74 8.62 -5.33
C LYS A 152 1.56 9.55 -5.68
N ALA A 153 1.80 10.65 -6.37
CA ALA A 153 0.75 11.50 -6.95
C ALA A 153 -0.06 10.73 -8.02
N GLY A 154 0.62 9.95 -8.86
CA GLY A 154 -0.02 9.07 -9.85
C GLY A 154 -0.95 8.05 -9.20
N LEU A 155 -0.58 7.46 -8.06
CA LEU A 155 -1.46 6.56 -7.30
C LEU A 155 -2.73 7.26 -6.80
N ILE A 156 -2.64 8.54 -6.40
CA ILE A 156 -3.81 9.33 -6.00
C ILE A 156 -4.75 9.53 -7.20
N GLY A 157 -4.20 9.88 -8.36
CA GLY A 157 -4.98 10.00 -9.61
C GLY A 157 -5.63 8.68 -10.01
N LEU A 158 -4.87 7.59 -10.00
CA LEU A 158 -5.35 6.23 -10.28
C LEU A 158 -6.47 5.82 -9.31
N THR A 159 -6.32 6.12 -8.01
CA THR A 159 -7.35 5.87 -6.99
C THR A 159 -8.68 6.52 -7.36
N LYS A 160 -8.66 7.80 -7.73
CA LYS A 160 -9.87 8.56 -8.08
C LYS A 160 -10.55 8.04 -9.34
N SER A 161 -9.77 7.70 -10.37
CA SER A 161 -10.29 7.14 -11.62
C SER A 161 -10.96 5.78 -11.39
N LEU A 162 -10.24 4.86 -10.75
CA LEU A 162 -10.78 3.52 -10.47
C LEU A 162 -11.97 3.54 -9.50
N ALA A 163 -12.01 4.48 -8.57
CA ALA A 163 -13.16 4.66 -7.69
C ALA A 163 -14.43 4.95 -8.48
N GLN A 164 -14.38 5.83 -9.48
CA GLN A 164 -15.51 6.14 -10.35
C GLN A 164 -15.92 4.96 -11.22
N GLU A 165 -14.95 4.26 -11.82
CA GLU A 165 -15.21 3.12 -12.69
C GLU A 165 -15.85 1.93 -11.94
N MET A 166 -15.43 1.70 -10.67
CA MET A 166 -15.77 0.48 -9.94
C MET A 166 -16.93 0.65 -8.94
N ALA A 167 -17.36 1.88 -8.64
CA ALA A 167 -18.38 2.17 -7.63
C ALA A 167 -19.70 1.40 -7.86
N SER A 168 -20.18 1.30 -9.10
CA SER A 168 -21.41 0.58 -9.46
C SER A 168 -21.35 -0.93 -9.16
N ARG A 169 -20.17 -1.45 -8.88
CA ARG A 169 -19.91 -2.85 -8.54
C ARG A 169 -19.66 -3.09 -7.03
N ASN A 170 -19.90 -2.07 -6.20
CA ASN A 170 -19.61 -2.13 -4.76
C ASN A 170 -18.13 -2.42 -4.45
N ILE A 171 -17.24 -1.86 -5.29
CA ILE A 171 -15.79 -1.90 -5.08
C ILE A 171 -15.36 -0.50 -4.72
N THR A 172 -14.75 -0.34 -3.55
CA THR A 172 -14.17 0.95 -3.15
C THR A 172 -12.67 0.97 -3.44
N VAL A 173 -12.19 2.13 -3.87
CA VAL A 173 -10.76 2.36 -4.14
C VAL A 173 -10.36 3.62 -3.41
N ASN A 174 -9.43 3.49 -2.44
CA ASN A 174 -8.98 4.62 -1.62
C ASN A 174 -7.45 4.64 -1.55
N ALA A 175 -6.89 5.79 -1.22
CA ALA A 175 -5.48 5.96 -0.91
C ALA A 175 -5.30 6.27 0.57
N VAL A 176 -4.21 5.80 1.14
CA VAL A 176 -3.67 6.28 2.42
C VAL A 176 -2.40 7.04 2.12
N ALA A 177 -2.23 8.23 2.69
CA ALA A 177 -1.05 9.07 2.54
C ALA A 177 -0.30 9.17 3.88
N PRO A 178 0.64 8.26 4.18
CA PRO A 178 1.46 8.34 5.36
C PRO A 178 2.40 9.55 5.32
N GLY A 179 2.65 10.13 6.49
CA GLY A 179 3.77 11.03 6.73
C GLY A 179 5.07 10.26 6.98
N PHE A 180 5.93 10.79 7.86
CA PHE A 180 7.12 10.08 8.31
C PHE A 180 6.73 9.00 9.33
N ILE A 181 7.00 7.74 8.97
CA ILE A 181 6.68 6.56 9.76
C ILE A 181 8.00 5.91 10.23
N GLU A 182 8.06 5.49 11.48
CA GLU A 182 9.18 4.73 12.03
C GLU A 182 9.30 3.39 11.31
N THR A 183 10.33 3.25 10.48
CA THR A 183 10.66 2.07 9.71
C THR A 183 12.17 1.99 9.53
N ASP A 184 12.69 0.89 8.99
CA ASP A 184 14.13 0.78 8.63
C ASP A 184 14.61 1.96 7.77
N MET A 185 13.72 2.53 6.97
CA MET A 185 14.01 3.65 6.08
C MET A 185 14.29 4.96 6.84
N THR A 186 13.59 5.18 7.95
CA THR A 186 13.76 6.37 8.81
C THR A 186 14.75 6.13 9.95
N ALA A 187 15.04 4.87 10.28
CA ALA A 187 15.98 4.52 11.34
C ALA A 187 17.40 5.03 11.06
N VAL A 188 17.80 5.06 9.78
CA VAL A 188 19.15 5.48 9.34
C VAL A 188 19.36 7.00 9.33
N LEU A 189 18.32 7.80 9.57
CA LEU A 189 18.41 9.26 9.63
C LEU A 189 19.16 9.70 10.90
N SER A 190 20.00 10.73 10.79
CA SER A 190 20.65 11.33 11.95
C SER A 190 19.62 11.96 12.90
N GLN A 191 19.98 12.13 14.19
CA GLN A 191 19.07 12.73 15.18
C GLN A 191 18.69 14.16 14.78
N GLU A 192 19.63 14.95 14.30
CA GLU A 192 19.37 16.32 13.82
C GLU A 192 18.31 16.36 12.71
N VAL A 193 18.40 15.43 11.74
CA VAL A 193 17.40 15.31 10.66
C VAL A 193 16.04 14.88 11.22
N LYS A 194 16.03 13.95 12.17
CA LYS A 194 14.78 13.53 12.83
C LYS A 194 14.13 14.68 13.58
N ASP A 195 14.89 15.44 14.36
CA ASP A 195 14.38 16.57 15.14
C ASP A 195 13.82 17.67 14.22
N ASN A 196 14.50 17.94 13.11
CA ASN A 196 14.00 18.88 12.11
C ASN A 196 12.66 18.40 11.53
N ILE A 197 12.54 17.14 11.10
CA ILE A 197 11.30 16.57 10.57
C ILE A 197 10.18 16.65 11.63
N ILE A 198 10.45 16.24 12.87
CA ILE A 198 9.49 16.30 13.99
C ILE A 198 9.03 17.74 14.24
N GLY A 199 9.94 18.71 14.07
CA GLY A 199 9.62 20.13 14.17
C GLY A 199 8.45 20.55 13.26
N HIS A 200 8.35 19.94 12.07
CA HIS A 200 7.31 20.21 11.07
C HIS A 200 6.05 19.35 11.22
N ILE A 201 6.05 18.34 12.10
CA ILE A 201 4.87 17.52 12.37
C ILE A 201 4.09 18.14 13.55
N PRO A 202 2.82 18.56 13.37
CA PRO A 202 2.02 19.10 14.47
C PRO A 202 1.90 18.17 15.69
N LEU A 203 1.77 16.86 15.49
CA LEU A 203 1.73 15.88 16.59
C LEU A 203 3.09 15.59 17.23
N LYS A 204 4.18 16.26 16.79
CA LYS A 204 5.52 16.21 17.38
C LYS A 204 6.10 14.81 17.58
N ARG A 205 5.76 13.88 16.74
CA ARG A 205 6.32 12.54 16.68
C ARG A 205 6.24 11.96 15.27
N PHE A 206 7.07 10.99 14.98
CA PHE A 206 6.83 10.10 13.85
C PHE A 206 5.60 9.23 14.09
N GLY A 207 4.92 8.86 13.00
CA GLY A 207 3.90 7.82 13.03
C GLY A 207 4.54 6.45 13.19
N ARG A 208 3.76 5.48 13.65
CA ARG A 208 4.14 4.07 13.67
C ARG A 208 3.49 3.35 12.50
N ALA A 209 4.03 2.20 12.09
CA ALA A 209 3.45 1.38 11.05
C ALA A 209 1.99 0.99 11.38
N GLU A 210 1.67 0.81 12.67
CA GLU A 210 0.34 0.51 13.19
C GLU A 210 -0.64 1.66 13.00
N ASP A 211 -0.20 2.92 13.01
CA ASP A 211 -1.05 4.08 12.75
C ASP A 211 -1.60 4.01 11.29
N VAL A 212 -0.76 3.59 10.34
CA VAL A 212 -1.15 3.38 8.93
C VAL A 212 -2.01 2.11 8.79
N ALA A 213 -1.63 1.03 9.46
CA ALA A 213 -2.35 -0.24 9.40
C ALA A 213 -3.80 -0.12 9.93
N ALA A 214 -4.03 0.71 10.96
CA ALA A 214 -5.37 1.00 11.47
C ALA A 214 -6.26 1.67 10.41
N ALA A 215 -5.71 2.62 9.65
CA ALA A 215 -6.41 3.27 8.54
C ALA A 215 -6.72 2.26 7.41
N VAL A 216 -5.77 1.40 7.06
CA VAL A 216 -5.96 0.34 6.05
C VAL A 216 -7.03 -0.64 6.50
N ARG A 217 -7.00 -1.10 7.76
CA ARG A 217 -8.02 -1.99 8.33
C ARG A 217 -9.42 -1.37 8.26
N PHE A 218 -9.54 -0.09 8.61
CA PHE A 218 -10.81 0.64 8.50
C PHE A 218 -11.30 0.68 7.05
N LEU A 219 -10.46 1.12 6.10
CA LEU A 219 -10.84 1.21 4.68
C LEU A 219 -11.14 -0.16 4.05
N ALA A 220 -10.60 -1.24 4.59
CA ALA A 220 -10.89 -2.62 4.17
C ALA A 220 -12.20 -3.17 4.71
N SER A 221 -12.80 -2.54 5.73
CA SER A 221 -14.01 -3.01 6.42
C SER A 221 -15.31 -2.68 5.68
N GLU A 222 -16.42 -3.19 6.19
CA GLU A 222 -17.77 -2.80 5.74
C GLU A 222 -18.12 -1.36 6.14
N ASP A 223 -17.58 -0.89 7.26
CA ASP A 223 -17.87 0.45 7.80
C ASP A 223 -17.40 1.56 6.85
N ALA A 224 -16.38 1.28 6.01
CA ALA A 224 -15.90 2.16 4.97
C ALA A 224 -16.62 1.99 3.61
N GLY A 225 -17.73 1.26 3.57
CA GLY A 225 -18.44 0.91 2.33
C GLY A 225 -18.97 2.12 1.52
N TYR A 226 -19.08 3.29 2.15
CA TYR A 226 -19.50 4.54 1.48
C TYR A 226 -18.34 5.51 1.24
N ILE A 227 -17.09 5.06 1.45
CA ILE A 227 -15.87 5.84 1.22
C ILE A 227 -15.16 5.29 -0.01
N THR A 228 -15.10 6.08 -1.09
CA THR A 228 -14.36 5.73 -2.30
C THR A 228 -13.77 6.98 -2.96
N GLY A 229 -12.58 6.87 -3.57
CA GLY A 229 -11.85 7.98 -4.17
C GLY A 229 -11.18 8.91 -3.16
N ALA A 230 -11.22 8.58 -1.88
CA ALA A 230 -10.64 9.40 -0.82
C ALA A 230 -9.12 9.19 -0.71
N VAL A 231 -8.43 10.24 -0.23
CA VAL A 231 -7.06 10.18 0.26
C VAL A 231 -7.12 10.40 1.76
N LEU A 232 -6.82 9.36 2.53
CA LEU A 232 -6.80 9.42 4.00
C LEU A 232 -5.38 9.75 4.48
N ASN A 233 -5.20 10.96 4.97
CA ASN A 233 -3.94 11.43 5.50
C ASN A 233 -3.65 10.82 6.88
N VAL A 234 -2.51 10.10 7.00
CA VAL A 234 -1.99 9.53 8.26
C VAL A 234 -0.58 10.09 8.46
N ASN A 235 -0.49 11.39 8.72
CA ASN A 235 0.77 12.15 8.66
C ASN A 235 1.01 13.07 9.88
N GLY A 236 0.20 12.93 10.94
CA GLY A 236 0.34 13.76 12.14
C GLY A 236 0.03 15.24 11.93
N GLY A 237 -0.70 15.60 10.88
CA GLY A 237 -1.02 16.99 10.51
C GLY A 237 0.06 17.66 9.66
N MET A 238 1.07 16.93 9.19
CA MET A 238 2.15 17.48 8.37
C MET A 238 1.64 18.09 7.06
N TYR A 239 0.54 17.57 6.55
CA TYR A 239 -0.20 18.08 5.41
C TYR A 239 -1.71 17.94 5.69
N MET A 240 -2.45 19.04 5.44
CA MET A 240 -3.90 19.14 5.64
C MET A 240 -4.56 19.78 4.42
#